data_d83f49de42af293ee0ea8717e19464f2
#
_entry.id   d83f49de42af293ee0ea8717e19464f2
#
_cell.length_a   1.000
_cell.length_b   1.000
_cell.length_c   1.000
_cell.angle_alpha   90.00
_cell.angle_beta   90.00
_cell.angle_gamma   90.00
#
_symmetry.space_group_name_H-M   'P 1'
#
loop_
_entity.id
_entity.type
_entity.pdbx_description
1 polymer ?
#
loop_
_entity_poly.entity_id
_entity_poly.type
_entity_poly.pdbx_seq_one_letter_code
_entity_poly.pdbx_strand_id
1 'polypeptide(L)'
;MPEPLTPTERKVYHYLLDFLTQHTYQPSVRDIGREFQIKSTKTVSELLQSLARKGYIERDPSRSRGVHLLGFQAARQTQPVPYFGKIAAGEPALIPEHRLGFITMDRRFVPSEDCFYLKVMGDSMVGRGVFDGDYVLIQPNVTLEDGDMVAARIGEEATVKTLAHRGSLIALVPANPNEPVREYDPNREDIALLGRVCSVFRALHENEHADSGPLPD
;
A
#
# COMPACT_ATOMS: atom_id res chain seq x y z
N MET A 1 -19.16 10.87 15.11
CA MET A 1 -19.23 9.41 14.84
C MET A 1 -20.51 9.13 14.10
N PRO A 2 -20.54 8.24 13.09
CA PRO A 2 -21.78 7.87 12.42
C PRO A 2 -22.77 7.24 13.41
N GLU A 3 -24.06 7.47 13.18
CA GLU A 3 -25.14 6.93 14.00
C GLU A 3 -25.15 5.38 13.93
N PRO A 4 -25.37 4.66 15.05
CA PRO A 4 -25.32 3.19 15.05
C PRO A 4 -26.38 2.56 14.13
N LEU A 5 -25.97 1.47 13.46
CA LEU A 5 -26.85 0.72 12.56
C LEU A 5 -27.78 -0.21 13.34
N THR A 6 -29.03 -0.30 12.92
CA THR A 6 -29.95 -1.37 13.33
C THR A 6 -29.41 -2.75 12.82
N PRO A 7 -29.88 -3.88 13.38
CA PRO A 7 -29.47 -5.21 12.92
C PRO A 7 -29.70 -5.45 11.42
N THR A 8 -30.81 -4.96 10.87
CA THR A 8 -31.14 -5.09 9.45
C THR A 8 -30.25 -4.23 8.58
N GLU A 9 -30.05 -2.96 8.95
CA GLU A 9 -29.14 -2.06 8.25
C GLU A 9 -27.71 -2.59 8.22
N ARG A 10 -27.26 -3.16 9.34
CA ARG A 10 -25.91 -3.78 9.42
C ARG A 10 -25.77 -4.95 8.45
N LYS A 11 -26.77 -5.83 8.37
CA LYS A 11 -26.75 -6.94 7.40
C LYS A 11 -26.70 -6.43 5.96
N VAL A 12 -27.53 -5.43 5.62
CA VAL A 12 -27.52 -4.82 4.28
C VAL A 12 -26.18 -4.17 4.00
N TYR A 13 -25.59 -3.44 4.94
CA TYR A 13 -24.29 -2.81 4.79
C TYR A 13 -23.16 -3.82 4.56
N HIS A 14 -23.12 -4.93 5.32
CA HIS A 14 -22.15 -6.01 5.11
C HIS A 14 -22.33 -6.67 3.74
N TYR A 15 -23.57 -6.93 3.32
CA TYR A 15 -23.82 -7.46 1.99
C TYR A 15 -23.29 -6.53 0.89
N LEU A 16 -23.46 -5.20 1.03
CA LEU A 16 -22.92 -4.22 0.08
C LEU A 16 -21.38 -4.27 0.04
N LEU A 17 -20.72 -4.45 1.17
CA LEU A 17 -19.28 -4.64 1.26
C LEU A 17 -18.84 -5.93 0.55
N ASP A 18 -19.45 -7.06 0.89
CA ASP A 18 -19.11 -8.38 0.35
C ASP A 18 -19.36 -8.43 -1.16
N PHE A 19 -20.47 -7.84 -1.62
CA PHE A 19 -20.77 -7.79 -3.05
C PHE A 19 -19.71 -7.02 -3.84
N LEU A 20 -19.19 -5.92 -3.29
CA LEU A 20 -18.14 -5.14 -3.92
C LEU A 20 -16.76 -5.81 -3.93
N THR A 21 -16.49 -6.68 -2.96
CA THR A 21 -15.24 -7.47 -2.97
C THR A 21 -15.25 -8.56 -4.04
N GLN A 22 -16.45 -9.04 -4.42
CA GLN A 22 -16.64 -10.12 -5.41
C GLN A 22 -16.93 -9.59 -6.82
N HIS A 23 -17.42 -8.36 -6.94
CA HIS A 23 -17.87 -7.76 -8.19
C HIS A 23 -17.29 -6.36 -8.38
N THR A 24 -16.99 -6.00 -9.62
CA THR A 24 -16.48 -4.66 -9.98
C THR A 24 -17.57 -3.58 -10.05
N TYR A 25 -18.80 -3.93 -9.72
CA TYR A 25 -19.98 -3.04 -9.81
C TYR A 25 -20.86 -3.15 -8.56
N GLN A 26 -21.71 -2.15 -8.34
CA GLN A 26 -22.64 -2.07 -7.23
C GLN A 26 -23.86 -2.98 -7.44
N PRO A 27 -24.43 -3.59 -6.37
CA PRO A 27 -25.72 -4.31 -6.47
C PRO A 27 -26.87 -3.33 -6.74
N SER A 28 -27.84 -3.78 -7.53
CA SER A 28 -29.07 -3.03 -7.73
C SER A 28 -30.02 -3.18 -6.52
N VAL A 29 -31.00 -2.30 -6.41
CA VAL A 29 -32.09 -2.40 -5.42
C VAL A 29 -32.79 -3.76 -5.49
N ARG A 30 -32.90 -4.35 -6.70
CA ARG A 30 -33.49 -5.68 -6.91
C ARG A 30 -32.61 -6.81 -6.42
N ASP A 31 -31.28 -6.69 -6.59
CA ASP A 31 -30.33 -7.68 -6.10
C ASP A 31 -30.36 -7.72 -4.56
N ILE A 32 -30.39 -6.56 -3.92
CA ILE A 32 -30.54 -6.44 -2.46
C ILE A 32 -31.89 -7.03 -2.01
N GLY A 33 -32.98 -6.70 -2.72
CA GLY A 33 -34.32 -7.26 -2.41
C GLY A 33 -34.34 -8.79 -2.50
N ARG A 34 -33.67 -9.38 -3.49
CA ARG A 34 -33.57 -10.83 -3.67
C ARG A 34 -32.77 -11.47 -2.54
N GLU A 35 -31.63 -10.91 -2.20
CA GLU A 35 -30.78 -11.41 -1.11
C GLU A 35 -31.49 -11.45 0.23
N PHE A 36 -32.19 -10.37 0.59
CA PHE A 36 -32.88 -10.26 1.86
C PHE A 36 -34.36 -10.70 1.82
N GLN A 37 -34.81 -11.28 0.72
CA GLN A 37 -36.22 -11.71 0.51
C GLN A 37 -37.24 -10.58 0.71
N ILE A 38 -36.82 -9.35 0.43
CA ILE A 38 -37.67 -8.14 0.50
C ILE A 38 -38.36 -7.94 -0.84
N LYS A 39 -39.66 -8.21 -0.91
CA LYS A 39 -40.45 -8.06 -2.13
C LYS A 39 -40.66 -6.61 -2.57
N SER A 40 -40.68 -5.68 -1.63
CA SER A 40 -40.90 -4.26 -1.87
C SER A 40 -39.59 -3.51 -2.16
N THR A 41 -39.44 -2.99 -3.38
CA THR A 41 -38.31 -2.11 -3.74
C THR A 41 -38.32 -0.81 -2.94
N LYS A 42 -39.50 -0.37 -2.46
CA LYS A 42 -39.66 0.78 -1.58
C LYS A 42 -38.96 0.54 -0.25
N THR A 43 -39.18 -0.61 0.37
CA THR A 43 -38.54 -0.98 1.65
C THR A 43 -37.01 -1.04 1.54
N VAL A 44 -36.49 -1.62 0.45
CA VAL A 44 -35.04 -1.62 0.18
C VAL A 44 -34.53 -0.19 0.02
N SER A 45 -35.29 0.66 -0.68
CA SER A 45 -34.93 2.07 -0.88
C SER A 45 -34.92 2.85 0.43
N GLU A 46 -35.83 2.58 1.34
CA GLU A 46 -35.87 3.20 2.67
C GLU A 46 -34.71 2.78 3.54
N LEU A 47 -34.30 1.50 3.49
CA LEU A 47 -33.09 1.01 4.16
C LEU A 47 -31.81 1.69 3.63
N LEU A 48 -31.67 1.78 2.31
CA LEU A 48 -30.54 2.49 1.69
C LEU A 48 -30.54 3.99 2.02
N GLN A 49 -31.70 4.62 2.08
CA GLN A 49 -31.81 6.04 2.48
C GLN A 49 -31.42 6.24 3.94
N SER A 50 -31.78 5.31 4.82
CA SER A 50 -31.36 5.34 6.21
C SER A 50 -29.83 5.18 6.36
N LEU A 51 -29.21 4.25 5.63
CA LEU A 51 -27.76 4.08 5.58
C LEU A 51 -27.04 5.34 5.08
N ALA A 52 -27.62 6.00 4.06
CA ALA A 52 -27.08 7.25 3.53
C ALA A 52 -27.17 8.39 4.54
N ARG A 53 -28.32 8.55 5.20
CA ARG A 53 -28.52 9.58 6.25
C ARG A 53 -27.56 9.38 7.43
N LYS A 54 -27.26 8.13 7.78
CA LYS A 54 -26.32 7.77 8.86
C LYS A 54 -24.86 7.88 8.45
N GLY A 55 -24.57 8.20 7.17
CA GLY A 55 -23.20 8.42 6.69
C GLY A 55 -22.39 7.15 6.39
N TYR A 56 -23.05 6.02 6.11
CA TYR A 56 -22.38 4.77 5.72
C TYR A 56 -22.26 4.58 4.21
N ILE A 57 -23.20 5.16 3.46
CA ILE A 57 -23.20 5.12 1.99
C ILE A 57 -23.54 6.50 1.42
N GLU A 58 -23.16 6.71 0.17
CA GLU A 58 -23.70 7.78 -0.68
C GLU A 58 -24.64 7.15 -1.71
N ARG A 59 -25.75 7.83 -2.01
CA ARG A 59 -26.75 7.31 -2.92
C ARG A 59 -27.11 8.30 -4.01
N ASP A 60 -27.01 7.85 -5.27
CA ASP A 60 -27.61 8.53 -6.41
C ASP A 60 -28.94 7.82 -6.76
N PRO A 61 -30.10 8.39 -6.37
CA PRO A 61 -31.39 7.76 -6.60
C PRO A 61 -31.80 7.73 -8.09
N SER A 62 -31.10 8.48 -8.94
CA SER A 62 -31.36 8.49 -10.39
C SER A 62 -30.79 7.27 -11.11
N ARG A 63 -29.90 6.50 -10.44
CA ARG A 63 -29.22 5.34 -11.00
C ARG A 63 -29.64 4.04 -10.32
N SER A 64 -29.93 3.02 -11.12
CA SER A 64 -30.32 1.69 -10.59
C SER A 64 -29.24 1.02 -9.73
N ARG A 65 -27.97 1.42 -9.90
CA ARG A 65 -26.77 0.98 -9.15
C ARG A 65 -26.04 2.17 -8.54
N GLY A 66 -26.78 3.15 -8.05
CA GLY A 66 -26.24 4.40 -7.52
C GLY A 66 -25.91 4.37 -6.03
N VAL A 67 -25.45 3.24 -5.49
CA VAL A 67 -25.03 3.12 -4.09
C VAL A 67 -23.51 3.14 -4.03
N HIS A 68 -22.92 4.10 -3.30
CA HIS A 68 -21.48 4.18 -3.06
C HIS A 68 -21.22 4.07 -1.57
N LEU A 69 -20.37 3.14 -1.16
CA LEU A 69 -19.96 2.99 0.24
C LEU A 69 -19.01 4.13 0.63
N LEU A 70 -19.38 4.88 1.66
CA LEU A 70 -18.49 5.90 2.22
C LEU A 70 -17.36 5.20 3.01
N GLY A 71 -16.12 5.54 2.68
CA GLY A 71 -14.94 4.87 3.23
C GLY A 71 -14.51 3.59 2.51
N PHE A 72 -15.33 3.07 1.57
CA PHE A 72 -14.99 1.93 0.73
C PHE A 72 -15.07 2.33 -0.76
N GLN A 73 -14.09 3.08 -1.21
CA GLN A 73 -13.92 3.38 -2.65
C GLN A 73 -12.88 2.42 -3.22
N ALA A 74 -13.21 1.14 -3.30
CA ALA A 74 -12.28 0.07 -3.66
C ALA A 74 -11.62 0.23 -5.05
N ALA A 75 -12.26 0.90 -5.99
CA ALA A 75 -11.75 0.97 -7.37
C ALA A 75 -11.06 2.30 -7.74
N ARG A 76 -11.16 3.35 -6.91
CA ARG A 76 -10.57 4.68 -7.21
C ARG A 76 -9.44 5.12 -6.28
N GLN A 77 -9.14 4.34 -5.26
CA GLN A 77 -8.15 4.70 -4.23
C GLN A 77 -6.96 3.72 -4.13
N THR A 78 -6.86 2.77 -5.04
CA THR A 78 -5.68 1.94 -5.13
C THR A 78 -4.73 2.48 -6.18
N GLN A 79 -3.43 2.32 -5.94
CA GLN A 79 -2.41 2.56 -6.95
C GLN A 79 -1.45 1.37 -7.04
N PRO A 80 -1.03 1.01 -8.25
CA PRO A 80 0.04 0.05 -8.42
C PRO A 80 1.37 0.72 -8.02
N VAL A 81 2.03 0.17 -7.01
CA VAL A 81 3.34 0.62 -6.55
C VAL A 81 4.36 -0.38 -7.10
N PRO A 82 5.33 0.07 -7.91
CA PRO A 82 6.35 -0.83 -8.46
C PRO A 82 7.24 -1.39 -7.36
N TYR A 83 7.70 -2.64 -7.50
CA TYR A 83 8.68 -3.20 -6.59
C TYR A 83 9.92 -3.73 -7.32
N PHE A 84 11.05 -3.63 -6.63
CA PHE A 84 12.37 -3.98 -7.14
C PHE A 84 13.08 -4.95 -6.19
N GLY A 85 13.83 -5.89 -6.74
CA GLY A 85 14.65 -6.81 -5.96
C GLY A 85 16.05 -6.25 -5.69
N LYS A 86 16.68 -5.73 -6.73
CA LYS A 86 18.00 -5.08 -6.67
C LYS A 86 17.92 -3.76 -7.42
N ILE A 87 18.74 -2.80 -7.02
CA ILE A 87 18.92 -1.54 -7.73
C ILE A 87 20.30 -1.57 -8.38
N ALA A 88 20.35 -1.40 -9.70
CA ALA A 88 21.61 -1.37 -10.43
C ALA A 88 22.33 -0.02 -10.29
N ALA A 89 23.67 -0.05 -10.40
CA ALA A 89 24.51 1.14 -10.35
C ALA A 89 24.38 2.01 -11.60
N GLY A 90 24.61 3.30 -11.43
CA GLY A 90 24.97 4.22 -12.52
C GLY A 90 23.86 5.03 -13.13
N GLU A 91 22.57 4.75 -12.85
CA GLU A 91 21.44 5.56 -13.33
C GLU A 91 20.40 5.82 -12.22
N PRO A 92 19.46 6.79 -12.39
CA PRO A 92 18.43 7.03 -11.39
C PRO A 92 17.77 5.72 -11.01
N ALA A 93 17.71 5.43 -9.73
CA ALA A 93 17.50 4.15 -9.06
C ALA A 93 16.33 3.27 -9.50
N LEU A 94 15.54 3.68 -10.47
CA LEU A 94 14.28 3.04 -10.87
C LEU A 94 14.23 2.77 -12.37
N ILE A 95 15.18 1.95 -12.86
CA ILE A 95 15.13 1.51 -14.26
C ILE A 95 13.97 0.52 -14.42
N PRO A 96 13.04 0.74 -15.37
CA PRO A 96 11.89 -0.14 -15.60
C PRO A 96 12.27 -1.61 -15.80
N GLU A 97 13.45 -1.90 -16.36
CA GLU A 97 13.97 -3.24 -16.63
C GLU A 97 14.26 -4.06 -15.36
N HIS A 98 14.51 -3.40 -14.22
CA HIS A 98 14.76 -4.06 -12.93
C HIS A 98 13.50 -4.20 -12.06
N ARG A 99 12.36 -3.75 -12.57
CA ARG A 99 11.09 -3.90 -11.88
C ARG A 99 10.62 -5.34 -11.95
N LEU A 100 10.38 -5.94 -10.79
CA LEU A 100 9.89 -7.31 -10.67
C LEU A 100 8.36 -7.39 -10.81
N GLY A 101 7.64 -6.29 -10.54
CA GLY A 101 6.18 -6.26 -10.63
C GLY A 101 5.58 -5.06 -9.91
N PHE A 102 4.31 -5.18 -9.53
CA PHE A 102 3.57 -4.17 -8.80
C PHE A 102 2.84 -4.78 -7.60
N ILE A 103 2.83 -4.03 -6.49
CA ILE A 103 1.96 -4.30 -5.34
C ILE A 103 0.88 -3.23 -5.36
N THR A 104 -0.39 -3.62 -5.49
CA THR A 104 -1.51 -2.68 -5.49
C THR A 104 -1.88 -2.33 -4.06
N MET A 105 -1.77 -1.05 -3.71
CA MET A 105 -2.01 -0.55 -2.36
C MET A 105 -3.11 0.51 -2.37
N ASP A 106 -3.82 0.64 -1.24
CA ASP A 106 -4.70 1.79 -1.01
C ASP A 106 -3.85 3.07 -0.93
N ARG A 107 -4.26 4.11 -1.66
CA ARG A 107 -3.55 5.41 -1.72
C ARG A 107 -3.34 6.05 -0.35
N ARG A 108 -4.16 5.73 0.64
CA ARG A 108 -3.99 6.22 2.02
C ARG A 108 -2.68 5.76 2.67
N PHE A 109 -2.11 4.65 2.19
CA PHE A 109 -0.85 4.09 2.69
C PHE A 109 0.34 4.42 1.79
N VAL A 110 0.12 5.15 0.70
CA VAL A 110 1.17 5.52 -0.26
C VAL A 110 1.30 7.05 -0.27
N PRO A 111 2.34 7.62 0.35
CA PRO A 111 2.48 9.07 0.55
C PRO A 111 2.56 9.88 -0.73
N SER A 112 3.13 9.32 -1.81
CA SER A 112 3.26 9.99 -3.11
C SER A 112 3.20 8.99 -4.27
N GLU A 113 2.96 9.47 -5.49
CA GLU A 113 2.81 8.63 -6.68
C GLU A 113 4.12 8.00 -7.15
N ASP A 114 5.25 8.56 -6.77
CA ASP A 114 6.61 8.12 -7.09
C ASP A 114 7.18 7.11 -6.08
N CYS A 115 6.39 6.70 -5.07
CA CYS A 115 6.78 5.66 -4.13
C CYS A 115 7.04 4.31 -4.84
N PHE A 116 7.95 3.55 -4.27
CA PHE A 116 8.30 2.21 -4.75
C PHE A 116 8.64 1.28 -3.58
N TYR A 117 8.55 -0.03 -3.82
CA TYR A 117 8.99 -1.03 -2.86
C TYR A 117 10.36 -1.56 -3.20
N LEU A 118 11.15 -1.81 -2.15
CA LEU A 118 12.36 -2.64 -2.22
C LEU A 118 12.13 -3.93 -1.42
N LYS A 119 12.52 -5.07 -2.01
CA LYS A 119 12.60 -6.33 -1.27
C LYS A 119 13.86 -6.31 -0.41
N VAL A 120 13.69 -6.49 0.88
CA VAL A 120 14.77 -6.51 1.87
C VAL A 120 15.52 -7.82 1.77
N MET A 121 16.86 -7.74 1.84
CA MET A 121 17.76 -8.89 1.93
C MET A 121 18.64 -8.71 3.16
N GLY A 122 18.70 -9.76 3.99
CA GLY A 122 19.50 -9.78 5.21
C GLY A 122 18.79 -9.27 6.45
N ASP A 123 19.51 -9.12 7.52
CA ASP A 123 19.02 -8.95 8.89
C ASP A 123 19.47 -7.65 9.57
N SER A 124 20.04 -6.71 8.81
CA SER A 124 20.65 -5.49 9.35
C SER A 124 19.69 -4.57 10.11
N MET A 125 18.38 -4.70 9.89
CA MET A 125 17.34 -3.83 10.47
C MET A 125 16.35 -4.59 11.36
N VAL A 126 16.70 -5.78 11.82
CA VAL A 126 15.84 -6.62 12.69
C VAL A 126 15.43 -5.92 13.98
N GLY A 127 16.29 -5.08 14.56
CA GLY A 127 15.98 -4.28 15.74
C GLY A 127 14.95 -3.16 15.50
N ARG A 128 14.63 -2.86 14.24
CA ARG A 128 13.56 -1.94 13.81
C ARG A 128 12.35 -2.70 13.22
N GLY A 129 12.33 -4.04 13.36
CA GLY A 129 11.23 -4.88 12.91
C GLY A 129 11.19 -5.17 11.41
N VAL A 130 12.28 -4.89 10.69
CA VAL A 130 12.45 -5.19 9.26
C VAL A 130 13.30 -6.45 9.13
N PHE A 131 12.79 -7.46 8.43
CA PHE A 131 13.39 -8.78 8.30
C PHE A 131 13.66 -9.13 6.83
N ASP A 132 14.47 -10.14 6.63
CA ASP A 132 14.70 -10.71 5.29
C ASP A 132 13.39 -11.10 4.61
N GLY A 133 13.26 -10.77 3.31
CA GLY A 133 12.03 -11.00 2.53
C GLY A 133 10.94 -9.94 2.65
N ASP A 134 11.03 -9.00 3.59
CA ASP A 134 10.07 -7.89 3.69
C ASP A 134 10.13 -6.97 2.46
N TYR A 135 9.02 -6.28 2.21
CA TYR A 135 8.97 -5.19 1.26
C TYR A 135 8.88 -3.86 2.02
N VAL A 136 9.82 -2.96 1.81
CA VAL A 136 9.80 -1.61 2.39
C VAL A 136 9.34 -0.60 1.36
N LEU A 137 8.33 0.20 1.72
CA LEU A 137 7.85 1.30 0.89
C LEU A 137 8.77 2.50 1.05
N ILE A 138 9.33 2.96 -0.06
CA ILE A 138 10.24 4.09 -0.11
C ILE A 138 9.52 5.29 -0.70
N GLN A 139 9.59 6.42 -0.02
CA GLN A 139 9.18 7.73 -0.53
C GLN A 139 10.43 8.49 -0.96
N PRO A 140 10.64 8.68 -2.27
CA PRO A 140 11.74 9.49 -2.78
C PRO A 140 11.44 10.98 -2.63
N ASN A 141 12.44 11.82 -2.96
CA ASN A 141 12.29 13.28 -3.10
C ASN A 141 11.76 13.99 -1.83
N VAL A 142 12.08 13.46 -0.64
CA VAL A 142 11.73 14.07 0.65
C VAL A 142 12.98 14.51 1.39
N THR A 143 12.81 15.48 2.28
CA THR A 143 13.87 15.84 3.23
C THR A 143 14.08 14.70 4.21
N LEU A 144 15.33 14.26 4.33
CA LEU A 144 15.74 13.18 5.23
C LEU A 144 16.43 13.78 6.44
N GLU A 145 16.08 13.25 7.62
CA GLU A 145 16.60 13.70 8.90
C GLU A 145 17.32 12.56 9.64
N ASP A 146 18.16 12.92 10.59
CA ASP A 146 18.81 11.93 11.47
C ASP A 146 17.78 11.10 12.23
N GLY A 147 17.96 9.80 12.20
CA GLY A 147 17.01 8.83 12.78
C GLY A 147 15.98 8.28 11.79
N ASP A 148 15.84 8.88 10.61
CA ASP A 148 15.02 8.31 9.54
C ASP A 148 15.56 6.94 9.12
N MET A 149 14.65 5.99 8.89
CA MET A 149 14.99 4.77 8.17
C MET A 149 14.98 5.09 6.68
N VAL A 150 16.12 4.90 6.01
CA VAL A 150 16.30 5.27 4.61
C VAL A 150 16.71 4.08 3.77
N ALA A 151 16.33 4.11 2.51
CA ALA A 151 16.99 3.31 1.49
C ALA A 151 18.16 4.11 0.93
N ALA A 152 19.31 3.47 0.84
CA ALA A 152 20.52 4.03 0.26
C ALA A 152 21.10 3.07 -0.77
N ARG A 153 21.65 3.62 -1.85
CA ARG A 153 22.49 2.89 -2.82
C ARG A 153 23.95 3.15 -2.52
N ILE A 154 24.74 2.10 -2.51
CA ILE A 154 26.19 2.13 -2.34
C ILE A 154 26.79 1.30 -3.47
N GLY A 155 27.42 1.98 -4.45
CA GLY A 155 27.81 1.31 -5.68
C GLY A 155 26.60 0.66 -6.36
N GLU A 156 26.63 -0.66 -6.52
CA GLU A 156 25.58 -1.46 -7.18
C GLU A 156 24.55 -2.04 -6.20
N GLU A 157 24.65 -1.77 -4.92
CA GLU A 157 23.80 -2.40 -3.92
C GLU A 157 22.88 -1.39 -3.25
N ALA A 158 21.60 -1.76 -3.08
CA ALA A 158 20.68 -1.05 -2.24
C ALA A 158 20.67 -1.64 -0.83
N THR A 159 20.58 -0.78 0.16
CA THR A 159 20.49 -1.17 1.57
C THR A 159 19.48 -0.29 2.31
N VAL A 160 18.95 -0.83 3.41
CA VAL A 160 18.09 -0.07 4.34
C VAL A 160 18.85 0.09 5.65
N LYS A 161 18.97 1.33 6.12
CA LYS A 161 19.68 1.68 7.36
C LYS A 161 19.00 2.88 8.03
N THR A 162 19.39 3.18 9.25
CA THR A 162 19.05 4.44 9.90
C THR A 162 20.08 5.50 9.50
N LEU A 163 19.59 6.65 9.05
CA LEU A 163 20.42 7.78 8.66
C LEU A 163 20.96 8.51 9.89
N ALA A 164 22.23 8.90 9.87
CA ALA A 164 22.79 9.89 10.75
C ALA A 164 23.86 10.70 10.00
N HIS A 165 23.94 12.00 10.29
CA HIS A 165 24.99 12.86 9.77
C HIS A 165 26.12 12.98 10.79
N ARG A 166 27.36 12.87 10.31
CA ARG A 166 28.58 13.09 11.12
C ARG A 166 29.47 14.10 10.42
N GLY A 167 29.17 15.37 10.65
CA GLY A 167 29.81 16.47 9.92
C GLY A 167 29.43 16.43 8.43
N SER A 168 30.41 16.21 7.54
CA SER A 168 30.18 16.06 6.10
C SER A 168 29.92 14.61 5.67
N LEU A 169 30.00 13.66 6.61
CA LEU A 169 29.81 12.23 6.31
C LEU A 169 28.37 11.80 6.54
N ILE A 170 27.91 10.86 5.72
CA ILE A 170 26.67 10.13 5.89
C ILE A 170 26.98 8.83 6.64
N ALA A 171 26.43 8.65 7.84
CA ALA A 171 26.51 7.41 8.59
C ALA A 171 25.25 6.58 8.36
N LEU A 172 25.42 5.35 7.91
CA LEU A 172 24.36 4.36 7.76
C LEU A 172 24.43 3.37 8.92
N VAL A 173 23.48 3.52 9.85
CA VAL A 173 23.46 2.83 11.14
C VAL A 173 22.53 1.62 11.04
N PRO A 174 23.03 0.38 11.17
CA PRO A 174 22.21 -0.81 11.26
C PRO A 174 21.44 -0.85 12.58
N ALA A 175 20.33 -1.55 12.60
CA ALA A 175 19.58 -1.92 13.81
C ALA A 175 19.82 -3.40 14.16
N ASN A 176 21.03 -3.86 13.95
CA ASN A 176 21.52 -5.17 14.33
C ASN A 176 22.88 -4.98 15.05
N PRO A 177 22.99 -5.38 16.33
CA PRO A 177 24.23 -5.17 17.10
C PRO A 177 25.45 -5.90 16.53
N ASN A 178 25.24 -6.88 15.67
CA ASN A 178 26.32 -7.63 15.03
C ASN A 178 26.88 -6.95 13.77
N GLU A 179 26.25 -5.86 13.31
CA GLU A 179 26.72 -5.11 12.15
C GLU A 179 27.35 -3.77 12.55
N PRO A 180 28.49 -3.40 11.93
CA PRO A 180 29.13 -2.12 12.21
C PRO A 180 28.41 -0.96 11.52
N VAL A 181 28.45 0.20 12.14
CA VAL A 181 28.11 1.47 11.49
C VAL A 181 29.13 1.75 10.39
N ARG A 182 28.64 2.15 9.23
CA ARG A 182 29.49 2.57 8.11
C ARG A 182 29.26 4.03 7.79
N GLU A 183 30.35 4.75 7.55
CA GLU A 183 30.35 6.17 7.21
C GLU A 183 30.85 6.35 5.78
N TYR A 184 30.23 7.26 5.06
CA TYR A 184 30.51 7.51 3.63
C TYR A 184 30.70 9.01 3.40
N ASP A 185 31.68 9.37 2.59
CA ASP A 185 31.85 10.73 2.09
C ASP A 185 31.10 10.86 0.73
N PRO A 186 29.96 11.57 0.68
CA PRO A 186 29.18 11.68 -0.55
C PRO A 186 29.91 12.41 -1.69
N ASN A 187 31.05 13.06 -1.40
CA ASN A 187 31.87 13.71 -2.42
C ASN A 187 32.93 12.78 -3.02
N ARG A 188 33.18 11.61 -2.42
CA ARG A 188 34.25 10.70 -2.79
C ARG A 188 33.78 9.29 -3.10
N GLU A 189 32.62 8.93 -2.59
CA GLU A 189 32.08 7.56 -2.68
C GLU A 189 30.76 7.59 -3.45
N ASP A 190 30.51 6.51 -4.19
CA ASP A 190 29.26 6.36 -4.93
C ASP A 190 28.14 5.93 -3.97
N ILE A 191 27.60 6.91 -3.26
CA ILE A 191 26.45 6.75 -2.37
C ILE A 191 25.29 7.68 -2.80
N ALA A 192 24.09 7.17 -2.79
CA ALA A 192 22.88 7.94 -3.02
C ALA A 192 21.78 7.55 -2.03
N LEU A 193 21.16 8.54 -1.38
CA LEU A 193 19.97 8.34 -0.57
C LEU A 193 18.75 8.28 -1.49
N LEU A 194 18.07 7.15 -1.54
CA LEU A 194 16.97 6.88 -2.45
C LEU A 194 15.62 7.41 -1.92
N GLY A 195 15.50 7.54 -0.60
CA GLY A 195 14.31 8.05 0.06
C GLY A 195 14.09 7.46 1.45
N ARG A 196 13.01 7.92 2.09
CA ARG A 196 12.60 7.51 3.43
C ARG A 196 11.73 6.25 3.37
N VAL A 197 11.97 5.30 4.25
CA VAL A 197 11.08 4.16 4.48
C VAL A 197 9.83 4.63 5.21
N CYS A 198 8.66 4.44 4.59
CA CYS A 198 7.37 4.87 5.13
C CYS A 198 6.57 3.72 5.76
N SER A 199 6.72 2.51 5.23
CA SER A 199 6.03 1.33 5.75
C SER A 199 6.77 0.05 5.38
N VAL A 200 6.40 -1.03 6.08
CA VAL A 200 6.90 -2.39 5.83
C VAL A 200 5.68 -3.26 5.51
N PHE A 201 5.79 -4.04 4.44
CA PHE A 201 4.82 -5.05 4.08
C PHE A 201 5.49 -6.43 4.15
N ARG A 202 4.88 -7.35 4.88
CA ARG A 202 5.35 -8.73 5.03
C ARG A 202 4.27 -9.70 4.62
N ALA A 203 4.57 -10.52 3.62
CA ALA A 203 3.77 -11.69 3.31
C ALA A 203 4.27 -12.87 4.15
N LEU A 204 3.41 -13.47 4.98
CA LEU A 204 3.77 -14.64 5.79
C LEU A 204 3.71 -15.95 4.97
N HIS A 205 2.99 -15.92 3.84
CA HIS A 205 2.94 -17.00 2.86
C HIS A 205 3.03 -16.35 1.47
N GLU A 206 4.09 -16.61 0.74
CA GLU A 206 4.16 -16.28 -0.67
C GLU A 206 3.35 -17.34 -1.43
N ASN A 207 2.36 -16.93 -2.24
CA ASN A 207 1.71 -17.82 -3.18
C ASN A 207 2.73 -18.14 -4.28
N GLU A 208 3.11 -19.41 -4.45
CA GLU A 208 4.02 -19.89 -5.49
C GLU A 208 3.58 -19.52 -6.94
N HIS A 209 2.37 -19.00 -7.09
CA HIS A 209 1.80 -18.58 -8.39
C HIS A 209 2.01 -17.09 -8.74
N ALA A 210 2.68 -16.30 -7.89
CA ALA A 210 2.93 -14.88 -8.18
C ALA A 210 4.06 -14.66 -9.21
N ASP A 211 4.82 -15.70 -9.55
CA ASP A 211 5.98 -15.64 -10.45
C ASP A 211 5.73 -16.31 -11.82
N SER A 212 4.48 -16.58 -12.15
CA SER A 212 4.11 -17.02 -13.50
C SER A 212 4.18 -15.82 -14.45
N GLY A 213 5.19 -15.84 -15.31
CA GLY A 213 5.55 -14.86 -16.31
C GLY A 213 4.43 -14.37 -17.23
N PRO A 214 4.75 -13.54 -18.25
CA PRO A 214 3.76 -12.82 -19.04
C PRO A 214 2.71 -13.77 -19.60
N LEU A 215 1.44 -13.33 -19.53
CA LEU A 215 0.33 -14.00 -20.17
C LEU A 215 0.69 -14.27 -21.63
N PRO A 216 0.44 -15.47 -22.17
CA PRO A 216 0.64 -15.74 -23.58
C PRO A 216 -0.28 -14.84 -24.41
N ASP A 217 0.24 -14.37 -25.57
CA ASP A 217 -0.42 -13.53 -26.58
C ASP A 217 -1.78 -14.07 -27.07
#